data_6f493c326edc92e7d4dd169ca8718e59
#
_entry.id   6f493c326edc92e7d4dd169ca8718e59
#
_cell.length_a   1.000
_cell.length_b   1.000
_cell.length_c   1.000
_cell.angle_alpha   90.00
_cell.angle_beta   90.00
_cell.angle_gamma   90.00
#
_symmetry.space_group_name_H-M   'P 1'
#
loop_
_entity.id
_entity.type
_entity.pdbx_description
1 polymer ?
#
loop_
_entity_poly.entity_id
_entity_poly.type
_entity_poly.pdbx_seq_one_letter_code
_entity_poly.pdbx_strand_id
1 'polypeptide(L)'
;MSGSITPSTSHDRPFLGILLMLGFCMLVPLSDAQAKALGGEVALLALITLRFLFPLLLYPWLKARNIPCLPPKGTRVWMLARALVLLISMGLMYQSLRFLPLADAVAIAFVAPFIMLALGALVLGEQVGPHRIGAALVGFIGTLLVIQPNFVAVGLVALMPLGVALGFAIFAMITRKISRAMDPLAIQVANGSLGAVILLPLWGVAGADALPPLHLVPDLVVFGVIGTASAILMTASLKYAPSATLAPMQYLEIPFATLIGWLAFHDLPNGLAALGIAITVAAGLYVITREHRQARRQAQCQARRPA
;
A
#
# COMPACT_ATOMS: atom_id res chain seq x y z
N MET A 1 14.20 27.07 -24.97
CA MET A 1 14.37 25.65 -24.75
C MET A 1 12.96 25.05 -24.55
N SER A 2 12.51 24.35 -25.57
CA SER A 2 11.16 23.82 -25.71
C SER A 2 10.99 22.65 -24.75
N GLY A 3 10.18 22.82 -23.68
CA GLY A 3 9.80 21.75 -22.78
C GLY A 3 8.91 20.75 -23.52
N SER A 4 9.44 19.59 -23.85
CA SER A 4 8.68 18.46 -24.36
C SER A 4 7.69 18.01 -23.28
N ILE A 5 6.43 18.40 -23.46
CA ILE A 5 5.29 17.83 -22.74
C ILE A 5 5.22 16.36 -23.17
N THR A 6 5.73 15.44 -22.34
CA THR A 6 5.49 14.02 -22.54
C THR A 6 3.97 13.80 -22.50
N PRO A 7 3.34 13.24 -23.56
CA PRO A 7 1.91 13.03 -23.59
C PRO A 7 1.54 12.08 -22.46
N SER A 8 0.51 12.44 -21.65
CA SER A 8 -0.13 11.53 -20.72
C SER A 8 -0.52 10.27 -21.51
N THR A 9 0.06 9.13 -21.14
CA THR A 9 -0.25 7.86 -21.80
C THR A 9 -1.76 7.61 -21.67
N SER A 10 -2.40 7.13 -22.73
CA SER A 10 -3.86 6.93 -22.87
C SER A 10 -4.52 6.06 -21.78
N HIS A 11 -3.76 5.58 -20.80
CA HIS A 11 -4.19 4.76 -19.68
C HIS A 11 -4.33 5.50 -18.34
N ASP A 12 -3.80 6.72 -18.21
CA ASP A 12 -3.88 7.44 -16.94
C ASP A 12 -5.29 8.02 -16.72
N ARG A 13 -5.98 7.48 -15.71
CA ARG A 13 -7.28 7.95 -15.18
C ARG A 13 -7.10 8.32 -13.71
N PRO A 14 -6.51 9.48 -13.40
CA PRO A 14 -6.07 9.81 -12.04
C PRO A 14 -7.19 9.74 -11.00
N PHE A 15 -8.40 10.16 -11.36
CA PHE A 15 -9.56 10.11 -10.46
C PHE A 15 -9.93 8.68 -10.08
N LEU A 16 -9.94 7.75 -11.04
CA LEU A 16 -10.17 6.33 -10.76
C LEU A 16 -9.06 5.75 -9.87
N GLY A 17 -7.80 6.11 -10.15
CA GLY A 17 -6.67 5.71 -9.31
C GLY A 17 -6.81 6.18 -7.87
N ILE A 18 -7.28 7.43 -7.66
CA ILE A 18 -7.56 7.99 -6.32
C ILE A 18 -8.67 7.21 -5.61
N LEU A 19 -9.79 6.92 -6.29
CA LEU A 19 -10.88 6.15 -5.68
C LEU A 19 -10.45 4.74 -5.27
N LEU A 20 -9.63 4.08 -6.11
CA LEU A 20 -9.07 2.77 -5.78
C LEU A 20 -8.10 2.84 -4.60
N MET A 21 -7.30 3.91 -4.50
CA MET A 21 -6.41 4.14 -3.36
C MET A 21 -7.19 4.42 -2.08
N LEU A 22 -8.30 5.15 -2.13
CA LEU A 22 -9.20 5.32 -0.99
C LEU A 22 -9.74 3.98 -0.50
N GLY A 23 -10.20 3.12 -1.42
CA GLY A 23 -10.62 1.76 -1.07
C GLY A 23 -9.50 0.95 -0.41
N PHE A 24 -8.26 1.08 -0.89
CA PHE A 24 -7.08 0.49 -0.25
C PHE A 24 -6.90 1.01 1.18
N CYS A 25 -6.91 2.34 1.38
CA CYS A 25 -6.76 2.97 2.69
C CYS A 25 -7.86 2.57 3.70
N MET A 26 -9.04 2.16 3.23
CA MET A 26 -10.10 1.62 4.09
C MET A 26 -9.88 0.15 4.45
N LEU A 27 -9.45 -0.68 3.47
CA LEU A 27 -9.34 -2.13 3.68
C LEU A 27 -8.08 -2.54 4.42
N VAL A 28 -6.97 -1.78 4.29
CA VAL A 28 -5.71 -2.13 4.96
C VAL A 28 -5.85 -2.10 6.47
N PRO A 29 -6.36 -1.02 7.11
CA PRO A 29 -6.54 -1.00 8.55
C PRO A 29 -7.51 -2.09 9.06
N LEU A 30 -8.51 -2.46 8.25
CA LEU A 30 -9.42 -3.56 8.60
C LEU A 30 -8.66 -4.91 8.60
N SER A 31 -7.79 -5.13 7.60
CA SER A 31 -6.92 -6.31 7.56
C SER A 31 -5.93 -6.32 8.73
N ASP A 32 -5.39 -5.16 9.12
CA ASP A 32 -4.42 -5.04 10.21
C ASP A 32 -5.09 -5.24 11.58
N ALA A 33 -6.33 -4.75 11.75
CA ALA A 33 -7.14 -5.04 12.94
C ALA A 33 -7.42 -6.54 13.09
N GLN A 34 -7.74 -7.24 11.99
CA GLN A 34 -7.89 -8.69 11.99
C GLN A 34 -6.57 -9.41 12.29
N ALA A 35 -5.45 -8.97 11.70
CA ALA A 35 -4.14 -9.53 12.01
C ALA A 35 -3.78 -9.38 13.50
N LYS A 36 -4.13 -8.23 14.12
CA LYS A 36 -3.96 -7.99 15.56
C LYS A 36 -4.83 -8.94 16.39
N ALA A 37 -6.08 -9.12 16.01
CA ALA A 37 -7.00 -10.04 16.70
C ALA A 37 -6.53 -11.50 16.63
N LEU A 38 -6.02 -11.93 15.47
CA LEU A 38 -5.53 -13.29 15.22
C LEU A 38 -4.11 -13.54 15.79
N GLY A 39 -3.33 -12.49 15.98
CA GLY A 39 -1.89 -12.58 16.31
C GLY A 39 -1.57 -13.21 17.67
N GLY A 40 -2.55 -13.36 18.56
CA GLY A 40 -2.41 -14.08 19.83
C GLY A 40 -2.43 -15.62 19.67
N GLU A 41 -3.08 -16.14 18.63
CA GLU A 41 -3.32 -17.58 18.44
C GLU A 41 -2.71 -18.11 17.14
N VAL A 42 -2.43 -17.23 16.17
CA VAL A 42 -1.91 -17.61 14.85
C VAL A 42 -0.47 -17.17 14.68
N ALA A 43 0.39 -18.11 14.30
CA ALA A 43 1.79 -17.82 14.02
C ALA A 43 1.92 -16.78 12.88
N LEU A 44 2.85 -15.85 13.05
CA LEU A 44 3.12 -14.80 12.07
C LEU A 44 3.42 -15.34 10.67
N LEU A 45 4.18 -16.44 10.60
CA LEU A 45 4.47 -17.14 9.34
C LEU A 45 3.18 -17.55 8.62
N ALA A 46 2.16 -18.02 9.37
CA ALA A 46 0.86 -18.38 8.81
C ALA A 46 0.14 -17.18 8.21
N LEU A 47 0.06 -16.05 8.93
CA LEU A 47 -0.58 -14.83 8.45
C LEU A 47 0.08 -14.30 7.18
N ILE A 48 1.43 -14.26 7.16
CA ILE A 48 2.17 -13.84 5.96
C ILE A 48 1.91 -14.80 4.79
N THR A 49 2.01 -16.09 5.05
CA THR A 49 1.81 -17.11 4.00
C THR A 49 0.41 -17.02 3.40
N LEU A 50 -0.62 -16.87 4.22
CA LEU A 50 -2.00 -16.69 3.75
C LEU A 50 -2.14 -15.45 2.86
N ARG A 51 -1.50 -14.34 3.20
CA ARG A 51 -1.51 -13.12 2.38
C ARG A 51 -0.94 -13.33 0.97
N PHE A 52 0.00 -14.27 0.82
CA PHE A 52 0.55 -14.65 -0.49
C PHE A 52 -0.25 -15.76 -1.17
N LEU A 53 -0.80 -16.73 -0.42
CA LEU A 53 -1.54 -17.85 -1.00
C LEU A 53 -2.96 -17.48 -1.45
N PHE A 54 -3.66 -16.63 -0.71
CA PHE A 54 -5.05 -16.28 -1.01
C PHE A 54 -5.28 -15.73 -2.43
N PRO A 55 -4.42 -14.85 -2.98
CA PRO A 55 -4.53 -14.42 -4.37
C PRO A 55 -4.49 -15.54 -5.39
N LEU A 56 -3.91 -16.71 -5.07
CA LEU A 56 -3.86 -17.87 -5.98
C LEU A 56 -5.25 -18.43 -6.27
N LEU A 57 -6.22 -18.22 -5.38
CA LEU A 57 -7.61 -18.62 -5.60
C LEU A 57 -8.24 -17.89 -6.81
N LEU A 58 -7.67 -16.78 -7.26
CA LEU A 58 -8.09 -16.07 -8.48
C LEU A 58 -7.59 -16.74 -9.77
N TYR A 59 -6.61 -17.67 -9.66
CA TYR A 59 -5.99 -18.28 -10.85
C TYR A 59 -7.01 -19.01 -11.77
N PRO A 60 -7.95 -19.85 -11.26
CA PRO A 60 -8.92 -20.53 -12.13
C PRO A 60 -9.79 -19.54 -12.91
N TRP A 61 -10.21 -18.44 -12.26
CA TRP A 61 -11.01 -17.41 -12.88
C TRP A 61 -10.23 -16.63 -13.97
N LEU A 62 -8.98 -16.28 -13.70
CA LEU A 62 -8.10 -15.62 -14.69
C LEU A 62 -7.84 -16.53 -15.88
N LYS A 63 -7.60 -17.83 -15.64
CA LYS A 63 -7.43 -18.83 -16.71
C LYS A 63 -8.68 -18.95 -17.58
N ALA A 64 -9.88 -18.99 -17.00
CA ALA A 64 -11.16 -19.02 -17.71
C ALA A 64 -11.38 -17.77 -18.57
N ARG A 65 -10.80 -16.62 -18.18
CA ARG A 65 -10.83 -15.37 -18.93
C ARG A 65 -9.70 -15.20 -19.94
N ASN A 66 -8.82 -16.20 -20.09
CA ASN A 66 -7.62 -16.15 -20.92
C ASN A 66 -6.65 -14.98 -20.55
N ILE A 67 -6.65 -14.55 -19.26
CA ILE A 67 -5.73 -13.51 -18.77
C ILE A 67 -4.41 -14.18 -18.40
N PRO A 68 -3.28 -13.79 -19.02
CA PRO A 68 -2.00 -14.41 -18.74
C PRO A 68 -1.50 -14.03 -17.34
N CYS A 69 -1.27 -15.04 -16.48
CA CYS A 69 -0.73 -14.86 -15.14
C CYS A 69 0.81 -14.87 -15.12
N LEU A 70 1.46 -15.40 -16.17
CA LEU A 70 2.91 -15.40 -16.27
C LEU A 70 3.40 -14.01 -16.68
N PRO A 71 4.37 -13.43 -15.93
CA PRO A 71 4.94 -12.14 -16.28
C PRO A 71 5.61 -12.20 -17.67
N PRO A 72 5.42 -11.22 -18.55
CA PRO A 72 6.17 -11.08 -19.80
C PRO A 72 7.68 -11.13 -19.53
N LYS A 73 8.45 -11.65 -20.50
CA LYS A 73 9.91 -11.85 -20.31
C LYS A 73 10.65 -10.64 -19.75
N GLY A 74 10.29 -9.43 -20.18
CA GLY A 74 10.91 -8.18 -19.70
C GLY A 74 10.47 -7.72 -18.28
N THR A 75 9.43 -8.34 -17.70
CA THR A 75 8.91 -7.95 -16.37
C THR A 75 9.20 -8.98 -15.27
N ARG A 76 9.74 -10.15 -15.61
CA ARG A 76 9.96 -11.25 -14.64
C ARG A 76 10.90 -10.86 -13.50
N VAL A 77 12.00 -10.19 -13.82
CA VAL A 77 12.97 -9.72 -12.81
C VAL A 77 12.32 -8.69 -11.89
N TRP A 78 11.52 -7.78 -12.44
CA TRP A 78 10.78 -6.79 -11.63
C TRP A 78 9.73 -7.42 -10.74
N MET A 79 9.08 -8.51 -11.21
CA MET A 79 8.11 -9.24 -10.40
C MET A 79 8.79 -9.97 -9.24
N LEU A 80 9.94 -10.60 -9.46
CA LEU A 80 10.74 -11.21 -8.41
C LEU A 80 11.22 -10.15 -7.41
N ALA A 81 11.78 -9.04 -7.91
CA ALA A 81 12.21 -7.92 -7.06
C ALA A 81 11.04 -7.39 -6.20
N ARG A 82 9.82 -7.25 -6.77
CA ARG A 82 8.62 -6.83 -6.04
C ARG A 82 8.27 -7.78 -4.90
N ALA A 83 8.30 -9.09 -5.16
CA ALA A 83 8.00 -10.10 -4.14
C ALA A 83 9.05 -10.10 -3.01
N LEU A 84 10.33 -10.03 -3.36
CA LEU A 84 11.43 -9.99 -2.39
C LEU A 84 11.40 -8.71 -1.53
N VAL A 85 11.20 -7.55 -2.17
CA VAL A 85 11.11 -6.27 -1.44
C VAL A 85 9.95 -6.30 -0.46
N LEU A 86 8.79 -6.85 -0.84
CA LEU A 86 7.65 -6.98 0.06
C LEU A 86 7.97 -7.88 1.24
N LEU A 87 8.56 -9.06 1.01
CA LEU A 87 8.96 -10.00 2.07
C LEU A 87 10.00 -9.41 3.02
N ILE A 88 11.03 -8.74 2.49
CA ILE A 88 12.04 -8.06 3.30
C ILE A 88 11.40 -6.94 4.14
N SER A 89 10.54 -6.13 3.54
CA SER A 89 9.85 -5.04 4.26
C SER A 89 8.99 -5.58 5.40
N MET A 90 8.26 -6.67 5.17
CA MET A 90 7.49 -7.34 6.22
C MET A 90 8.40 -7.86 7.33
N GLY A 91 9.50 -8.53 6.98
CA GLY A 91 10.49 -9.02 7.94
C GLY A 91 11.09 -7.89 8.78
N LEU A 92 11.48 -6.77 8.16
CA LEU A 92 12.00 -5.59 8.85
C LEU A 92 10.96 -4.97 9.80
N MET A 93 9.70 -4.88 9.36
CA MET A 93 8.62 -4.35 10.23
C MET A 93 8.45 -5.22 11.47
N TYR A 94 8.33 -6.53 11.30
CA TYR A 94 8.18 -7.44 12.43
C TYR A 94 9.38 -7.46 13.36
N GLN A 95 10.59 -7.36 12.81
CA GLN A 95 11.79 -7.25 13.64
C GLN A 95 11.82 -5.94 14.41
N SER A 96 11.41 -4.83 13.80
CA SER A 96 11.35 -3.53 14.48
C SER A 96 10.38 -3.53 15.67
N LEU A 97 9.26 -4.24 15.55
CA LEU A 97 8.24 -4.33 16.61
C LEU A 97 8.71 -5.11 17.86
N ARG A 98 9.84 -5.83 17.78
CA ARG A 98 10.46 -6.43 18.97
C ARG A 98 11.16 -5.41 19.86
N PHE A 99 11.55 -4.28 19.30
CA PHE A 99 12.35 -3.25 19.96
C PHE A 99 11.60 -1.93 20.11
N LEU A 100 10.58 -1.68 19.29
CA LEU A 100 9.83 -0.43 19.22
C LEU A 100 8.35 -0.64 19.50
N PRO A 101 7.71 0.31 20.19
CA PRO A 101 6.27 0.41 20.21
C PRO A 101 5.71 0.49 18.77
N LEU A 102 4.55 -0.12 18.55
CA LEU A 102 3.90 -0.12 17.23
C LEU A 102 3.73 1.31 16.69
N ALA A 103 3.34 2.25 17.54
CA ALA A 103 3.14 3.65 17.17
C ALA A 103 4.42 4.28 16.59
N ASP A 104 5.58 4.07 17.23
CA ASP A 104 6.84 4.63 16.78
C ASP A 104 7.29 4.02 15.45
N ALA A 105 7.20 2.69 15.32
CA ALA A 105 7.55 1.99 14.08
C ALA A 105 6.68 2.43 12.90
N VAL A 106 5.36 2.54 13.09
CA VAL A 106 4.42 2.99 12.08
C VAL A 106 4.66 4.46 11.71
N ALA A 107 4.87 5.35 12.70
CA ALA A 107 5.16 6.77 12.43
C ALA A 107 6.38 6.94 11.52
N ILE A 108 7.46 6.19 11.77
CA ILE A 108 8.66 6.22 10.95
C ILE A 108 8.39 5.64 9.55
N ALA A 109 7.64 4.54 9.45
CA ALA A 109 7.27 3.94 8.17
C ALA A 109 6.42 4.89 7.30
N PHE A 110 5.63 5.78 7.90
CA PHE A 110 4.86 6.81 7.18
C PHE A 110 5.72 7.92 6.52
N VAL A 111 7.04 7.83 6.56
CA VAL A 111 7.94 8.55 5.65
C VAL A 111 7.86 8.01 4.20
N ALA A 112 7.34 6.79 3.99
CA ALA A 112 7.21 6.16 2.68
C ALA A 112 6.57 7.04 1.59
N PRO A 113 5.49 7.82 1.82
CA PRO A 113 4.94 8.70 0.81
C PRO A 113 5.93 9.75 0.27
N PHE A 114 6.84 10.29 1.11
CA PHE A 114 7.89 11.20 0.65
C PHE A 114 8.91 10.50 -0.23
N ILE A 115 9.34 9.29 0.18
CA ILE A 115 10.25 8.48 -0.62
C ILE A 115 9.58 8.13 -1.96
N MET A 116 8.27 7.82 -1.95
CA MET A 116 7.50 7.53 -3.16
C MET A 116 7.41 8.74 -4.10
N LEU A 117 7.23 9.96 -3.56
CA LEU A 117 7.29 11.21 -4.34
C LEU A 117 8.67 11.40 -4.98
N ALA A 118 9.74 11.20 -4.20
CA ALA A 118 11.12 11.36 -4.67
C ALA A 118 11.45 10.33 -5.76
N LEU A 119 11.17 9.05 -5.51
CA LEU A 119 11.42 7.98 -6.49
C LEU A 119 10.54 8.11 -7.73
N GLY A 120 9.29 8.56 -7.60
CA GLY A 120 8.41 8.86 -8.73
C GLY A 120 9.02 9.92 -9.66
N ALA A 121 9.54 11.00 -9.07
CA ALA A 121 10.22 12.06 -9.84
C ALA A 121 11.53 11.59 -10.46
N LEU A 122 12.42 10.96 -9.67
CA LEU A 122 13.78 10.64 -10.08
C LEU A 122 13.85 9.43 -11.04
N VAL A 123 13.02 8.41 -10.81
CA VAL A 123 13.13 7.13 -11.54
C VAL A 123 12.05 6.98 -12.62
N LEU A 124 10.81 7.43 -12.34
CA LEU A 124 9.71 7.33 -13.29
C LEU A 124 9.51 8.61 -14.13
N GLY A 125 10.24 9.69 -13.83
CA GLY A 125 10.09 10.98 -14.51
C GLY A 125 8.72 11.64 -14.27
N GLU A 126 8.04 11.30 -13.15
CA GLU A 126 6.74 11.85 -12.82
C GLU A 126 6.87 13.32 -12.39
N GLN A 127 5.95 14.18 -12.83
CA GLN A 127 5.94 15.58 -12.43
C GLN A 127 5.42 15.72 -11.00
N VAL A 128 6.30 16.11 -10.08
CA VAL A 128 5.97 16.36 -8.68
C VAL A 128 5.81 17.86 -8.48
N GLY A 129 4.56 18.32 -8.40
CA GLY A 129 4.25 19.73 -8.13
C GLY A 129 4.29 20.07 -6.64
N PRO A 130 4.52 21.37 -6.28
CA PRO A 130 4.61 21.81 -4.88
C PRO A 130 3.36 21.49 -4.06
N HIS A 131 2.21 21.44 -4.69
CA HIS A 131 0.95 21.07 -4.01
C HIS A 131 0.92 19.63 -3.50
N ARG A 132 1.53 18.67 -4.23
CA ARG A 132 1.61 17.26 -3.79
C ARG A 132 2.59 17.12 -2.62
N ILE A 133 3.71 17.84 -2.68
CA ILE A 133 4.68 17.90 -1.57
C ILE A 133 4.01 18.53 -0.35
N GLY A 134 3.33 19.67 -0.51
CA GLY A 134 2.64 20.35 0.57
C GLY A 134 1.56 19.47 1.22
N ALA A 135 0.75 18.78 0.42
CA ALA A 135 -0.27 17.87 0.94
C ALA A 135 0.34 16.67 1.69
N ALA A 136 1.47 16.13 1.19
CA ALA A 136 2.19 15.07 1.88
C ALA A 136 2.74 15.55 3.23
N LEU A 137 3.35 16.75 3.28
CA LEU A 137 3.84 17.35 4.53
C LEU A 137 2.72 17.55 5.55
N VAL A 138 1.60 18.13 5.12
CA VAL A 138 0.44 18.36 6.00
C VAL A 138 -0.13 17.02 6.50
N GLY A 139 -0.29 16.02 5.61
CA GLY A 139 -0.76 14.70 5.97
C GLY A 139 0.18 14.00 6.96
N PHE A 140 1.50 14.13 6.77
CA PHE A 140 2.51 13.58 7.68
C PHE A 140 2.45 14.24 9.06
N ILE A 141 2.34 15.57 9.14
CA ILE A 141 2.17 16.28 10.41
C ILE A 141 0.91 15.79 11.12
N GLY A 142 -0.21 15.66 10.39
CA GLY A 142 -1.44 15.09 10.94
C GLY A 142 -1.22 13.67 11.50
N THR A 143 -0.50 12.83 10.78
CA THR A 143 -0.14 11.47 11.23
C THR A 143 0.67 11.48 12.52
N LEU A 144 1.67 12.36 12.64
CA LEU A 144 2.48 12.49 13.86
C LEU A 144 1.64 12.92 15.07
N LEU A 145 0.64 13.78 14.87
CA LEU A 145 -0.29 14.18 15.93
C LEU A 145 -1.20 13.04 16.38
N VAL A 146 -1.57 12.12 15.47
CA VAL A 146 -2.37 10.94 15.82
C VAL A 146 -1.53 9.92 16.58
N ILE A 147 -0.34 9.59 16.08
CA ILE A 147 0.49 8.50 16.60
C ILE A 147 1.27 8.93 17.84
N GLN A 148 1.67 10.21 17.95
CA GLN A 148 2.43 10.79 19.06
C GLN A 148 3.68 9.97 19.44
N PRO A 149 4.58 9.68 18.47
CA PRO A 149 5.70 8.76 18.66
C PRO A 149 6.76 9.33 19.62
N ASN A 150 7.42 8.45 20.37
CA ASN A 150 8.54 8.82 21.25
C ASN A 150 9.88 8.64 20.53
N PHE A 151 10.25 9.57 19.67
CA PHE A 151 11.47 9.50 18.88
C PHE A 151 12.78 9.51 19.71
N VAL A 152 12.75 10.01 20.93
CA VAL A 152 13.98 10.10 21.78
C VAL A 152 14.48 8.70 22.18
N ALA A 153 13.57 7.76 22.37
CA ALA A 153 13.90 6.39 22.80
C ALA A 153 14.28 5.45 21.64
N VAL A 154 14.06 5.85 20.38
CA VAL A 154 14.13 4.93 19.24
C VAL A 154 15.55 4.59 18.77
N GLY A 155 16.48 5.56 18.77
CA GLY A 155 17.89 5.35 18.40
C GLY A 155 18.10 4.71 17.02
N LEU A 156 19.15 3.88 16.90
CA LEU A 156 19.52 3.18 15.64
C LEU A 156 18.46 2.17 15.17
N VAL A 157 17.57 1.72 16.04
CA VAL A 157 16.50 0.78 15.69
C VAL A 157 15.52 1.40 14.68
N ALA A 158 15.44 2.75 14.62
CA ALA A 158 14.69 3.50 13.60
C ALA A 158 15.06 3.14 12.14
N LEU A 159 16.27 2.64 11.91
CA LEU A 159 16.69 2.22 10.57
C LEU A 159 15.85 1.06 10.01
N MET A 160 15.27 0.22 10.87
CA MET A 160 14.41 -0.89 10.42
C MET A 160 13.10 -0.36 9.79
N PRO A 161 12.26 0.44 10.46
CA PRO A 161 11.05 1.00 9.84
C PRO A 161 11.36 2.01 8.72
N LEU A 162 12.51 2.68 8.71
CA LEU A 162 12.97 3.44 7.54
C LEU A 162 13.24 2.52 6.35
N GLY A 163 13.82 1.34 6.58
CA GLY A 163 13.97 0.29 5.58
C GLY A 163 12.62 -0.20 5.05
N VAL A 164 11.61 -0.33 5.92
CA VAL A 164 10.21 -0.61 5.52
C VAL A 164 9.67 0.49 4.62
N ALA A 165 9.83 1.76 5.00
CA ALA A 165 9.38 2.90 4.20
C ALA A 165 10.01 2.91 2.80
N LEU A 166 11.31 2.69 2.71
CA LEU A 166 12.04 2.58 1.44
C LEU A 166 11.55 1.38 0.62
N GLY A 167 11.43 0.21 1.26
CA GLY A 167 10.95 -1.00 0.61
C GLY A 167 9.54 -0.82 0.05
N PHE A 168 8.63 -0.23 0.82
CA PHE A 168 7.27 0.06 0.35
C PHE A 168 7.24 1.04 -0.84
N ALA A 169 8.06 2.08 -0.81
CA ALA A 169 8.17 3.02 -1.92
C ALA A 169 8.73 2.34 -3.20
N ILE A 170 9.75 1.49 -3.06
CA ILE A 170 10.30 0.68 -4.16
C ILE A 170 9.24 -0.31 -4.69
N PHE A 171 8.51 -0.98 -3.79
CA PHE A 171 7.41 -1.88 -4.14
C PHE A 171 6.33 -1.15 -4.95
N ALA A 172 5.92 0.05 -4.53
CA ALA A 172 4.94 0.88 -5.23
C ALA A 172 5.44 1.28 -6.62
N MET A 173 6.70 1.70 -6.73
CA MET A 173 7.33 2.07 -8.00
C MET A 173 7.42 0.88 -8.97
N ILE A 174 7.86 -0.29 -8.52
CA ILE A 174 7.90 -1.50 -9.33
C ILE A 174 6.47 -1.88 -9.75
N THR A 175 5.50 -1.81 -8.84
CA THR A 175 4.10 -2.08 -9.13
C THR A 175 3.56 -1.13 -10.20
N ARG A 176 3.85 0.16 -10.12
CA ARG A 176 3.47 1.16 -11.16
C ARG A 176 4.04 0.77 -12.53
N LYS A 177 5.30 0.34 -12.57
CA LYS A 177 5.97 -0.09 -13.81
C LYS A 177 5.32 -1.34 -14.42
N ILE A 178 5.06 -2.37 -13.59
CA ILE A 178 4.54 -3.66 -14.04
C ILE A 178 3.05 -3.56 -14.38
N SER A 179 2.27 -2.78 -13.63
CA SER A 179 0.81 -2.68 -13.81
C SER A 179 0.38 -2.07 -15.15
N ARG A 180 1.33 -1.47 -15.90
CA ARG A 180 1.10 -1.04 -17.29
C ARG A 180 1.17 -2.19 -18.28
N ALA A 181 1.90 -3.26 -17.95
CA ALA A 181 2.14 -4.42 -18.83
C ALA A 181 1.28 -5.65 -18.45
N MET A 182 0.72 -5.67 -17.24
CA MET A 182 -0.04 -6.81 -16.72
C MET A 182 -1.36 -6.36 -16.08
N ASP A 183 -2.32 -7.28 -16.04
CA ASP A 183 -3.55 -7.08 -15.27
C ASP A 183 -3.25 -7.08 -13.77
N PRO A 184 -3.86 -6.17 -12.96
CA PRO A 184 -3.66 -6.11 -11.51
C PRO A 184 -3.93 -7.43 -10.78
N LEU A 185 -4.95 -8.19 -11.20
CA LEU A 185 -5.27 -9.49 -10.62
C LEU A 185 -4.19 -10.53 -10.94
N ALA A 186 -3.71 -10.54 -12.19
CA ALA A 186 -2.63 -11.42 -12.63
C ALA A 186 -1.32 -11.11 -11.87
N ILE A 187 -1.05 -9.84 -11.57
CA ILE A 187 0.09 -9.44 -10.73
C ILE A 187 -0.01 -10.04 -9.34
N GLN A 188 -1.21 -10.06 -8.73
CA GLN A 188 -1.38 -10.65 -7.40
C GLN A 188 -1.18 -12.17 -7.42
N VAL A 189 -1.70 -12.86 -8.43
CA VAL A 189 -1.48 -14.32 -8.59
C VAL A 189 -0.01 -14.63 -8.80
N ALA A 190 0.69 -13.90 -9.67
CA ALA A 190 2.12 -14.08 -9.86
C ALA A 190 2.95 -13.81 -8.60
N ASN A 191 2.58 -12.76 -7.83
CA ASN A 191 3.21 -12.46 -6.55
C ASN A 191 2.95 -13.56 -5.52
N GLY A 192 1.72 -14.07 -5.47
CA GLY A 192 1.34 -15.20 -4.61
C GLY A 192 2.13 -16.46 -4.92
N SER A 193 2.32 -16.77 -6.20
CA SER A 193 3.11 -17.93 -6.64
C SER A 193 4.59 -17.83 -6.21
N LEU A 194 5.19 -16.64 -6.35
CA LEU A 194 6.56 -16.40 -5.89
C LEU A 194 6.67 -16.49 -4.36
N GLY A 195 5.70 -15.89 -3.65
CA GLY A 195 5.63 -15.98 -2.19
C GLY A 195 5.46 -17.43 -1.70
N ALA A 196 4.63 -18.22 -2.37
CA ALA A 196 4.45 -19.63 -2.04
C ALA A 196 5.78 -20.42 -2.17
N VAL A 197 6.51 -20.21 -3.28
CA VAL A 197 7.82 -20.88 -3.49
C VAL A 197 8.83 -20.54 -2.40
N ILE A 198 8.79 -19.31 -1.86
CA ILE A 198 9.72 -18.86 -0.82
C ILE A 198 9.25 -19.28 0.57
N LEU A 199 7.94 -19.14 0.87
CA LEU A 199 7.39 -19.32 2.22
C LEU A 199 7.07 -20.77 2.56
N LEU A 200 6.61 -21.60 1.60
CA LEU A 200 6.26 -22.99 1.89
C LEU A 200 7.43 -23.82 2.41
N PRO A 201 8.68 -23.70 1.91
CA PRO A 201 9.82 -24.41 2.50
C PRO A 201 10.07 -24.03 3.96
N LEU A 202 9.75 -22.77 4.39
CA LEU A 202 9.93 -22.32 5.78
C LEU A 202 8.99 -23.06 6.74
N TRP A 203 7.84 -23.55 6.24
CA TRP A 203 6.93 -24.37 7.04
C TRP A 203 7.54 -25.73 7.41
N GLY A 204 8.37 -26.31 6.53
CA GLY A 204 9.12 -27.52 6.83
C GLY A 204 10.09 -27.36 8.00
N VAL A 205 10.58 -26.13 8.24
CA VAL A 205 11.46 -25.80 9.37
C VAL A 205 10.66 -25.40 10.61
N ALA A 206 9.52 -24.72 10.42
CA ALA A 206 8.69 -24.21 11.54
C ALA A 206 7.88 -25.31 12.25
N GLY A 207 7.66 -26.47 11.60
CA GLY A 207 6.93 -27.59 12.19
C GLY A 207 5.41 -27.41 12.27
N ALA A 208 4.76 -28.37 12.92
CA ALA A 208 3.28 -28.40 13.06
C ALA A 208 2.72 -27.27 13.92
N ASP A 209 3.52 -26.71 14.85
CA ASP A 209 3.10 -25.62 15.74
C ASP A 209 2.81 -24.30 14.99
N ALA A 210 3.25 -24.22 13.74
CA ALA A 210 2.94 -23.05 12.89
C ALA A 210 1.54 -23.16 12.24
N LEU A 211 0.86 -24.31 12.31
CA LEU A 211 -0.46 -24.48 11.70
C LEU A 211 -1.53 -23.71 12.50
N PRO A 212 -2.38 -22.95 11.80
CA PRO A 212 -3.44 -22.22 12.48
C PRO A 212 -4.51 -23.18 13.04
N PRO A 213 -5.14 -22.85 14.19
CA PRO A 213 -6.24 -23.60 14.75
C PRO A 213 -7.44 -23.66 13.79
N LEU A 214 -8.10 -24.82 13.71
CA LEU A 214 -9.24 -25.03 12.81
C LEU A 214 -10.43 -24.12 13.09
N HIS A 215 -10.66 -23.73 14.35
CA HIS A 215 -11.76 -22.84 14.71
C HIS A 215 -11.59 -21.42 14.18
N LEU A 216 -10.36 -20.99 13.85
CA LEU A 216 -10.06 -19.66 13.28
C LEU A 216 -10.10 -19.63 11.75
N VAL A 217 -10.40 -20.75 11.08
CA VAL A 217 -10.46 -20.81 9.62
C VAL A 217 -11.41 -19.76 9.01
N PRO A 218 -12.62 -19.50 9.56
CA PRO A 218 -13.48 -18.44 9.02
C PRO A 218 -12.81 -17.05 9.07
N ASP A 219 -12.17 -16.71 10.18
CA ASP A 219 -11.49 -15.43 10.36
C ASP A 219 -10.27 -15.30 9.42
N LEU A 220 -9.54 -16.40 9.23
CA LEU A 220 -8.41 -16.46 8.28
C LEU A 220 -8.87 -16.31 6.83
N VAL A 221 -10.05 -16.83 6.47
CA VAL A 221 -10.65 -16.62 5.15
C VAL A 221 -11.00 -15.15 4.96
N VAL A 222 -11.64 -14.51 5.93
CA VAL A 222 -11.97 -13.08 5.89
C VAL A 222 -10.70 -12.24 5.78
N PHE A 223 -9.67 -12.54 6.58
CA PHE A 223 -8.34 -11.91 6.51
C PHE A 223 -7.71 -12.02 5.13
N GLY A 224 -7.73 -13.22 4.54
CA GLY A 224 -7.18 -13.47 3.20
C GLY A 224 -7.93 -12.73 2.10
N VAL A 225 -9.27 -12.69 2.17
CA VAL A 225 -10.13 -11.97 1.21
C VAL A 225 -9.86 -10.46 1.29
N ILE A 226 -9.90 -9.86 2.49
CA ILE A 226 -9.69 -8.43 2.68
C ILE A 226 -8.26 -8.05 2.27
N GLY A 227 -7.26 -8.85 2.67
CA GLY A 227 -5.86 -8.63 2.29
C GLY A 227 -5.63 -8.70 0.78
N THR A 228 -6.28 -9.65 0.10
CA THR A 228 -6.21 -9.78 -1.36
C THR A 228 -6.91 -8.60 -2.06
N ALA A 229 -8.10 -8.22 -1.59
CA ALA A 229 -8.85 -7.10 -2.14
C ALA A 229 -8.06 -5.78 -1.99
N SER A 230 -7.49 -5.51 -0.83
CA SER A 230 -6.66 -4.32 -0.60
C SER A 230 -5.45 -4.28 -1.55
N ALA A 231 -4.75 -5.41 -1.71
CA ALA A 231 -3.59 -5.51 -2.60
C ALA A 231 -3.97 -5.29 -4.09
N ILE A 232 -5.14 -5.76 -4.51
CA ILE A 232 -5.68 -5.51 -5.86
C ILE A 232 -5.99 -4.02 -6.04
N LEU A 233 -6.66 -3.40 -5.08
CA LEU A 233 -7.00 -1.98 -5.13
C LEU A 233 -5.74 -1.10 -5.23
N MET A 234 -4.72 -1.39 -4.43
CA MET A 234 -3.43 -0.69 -4.51
C MET A 234 -2.78 -0.87 -5.88
N THR A 235 -2.70 -2.11 -6.37
CA THR A 235 -2.06 -2.39 -7.66
C THR A 235 -2.83 -1.72 -8.81
N ALA A 236 -4.16 -1.73 -8.75
CA ALA A 236 -5.02 -1.06 -9.72
C ALA A 236 -4.89 0.47 -9.62
N SER A 237 -4.81 1.04 -8.43
CA SER A 237 -4.62 2.49 -8.26
C SER A 237 -3.33 2.96 -8.94
N LEU A 238 -2.23 2.23 -8.74
CA LEU A 238 -0.93 2.49 -9.37
C LEU A 238 -0.92 2.26 -10.89
N LYS A 239 -1.85 1.48 -11.43
CA LYS A 239 -2.06 1.35 -12.88
C LYS A 239 -2.66 2.63 -13.48
N TYR A 240 -3.63 3.23 -12.79
CA TYR A 240 -4.44 4.34 -13.33
C TYR A 240 -3.95 5.72 -12.92
N ALA A 241 -3.15 5.86 -11.87
CA ALA A 241 -2.64 7.15 -11.41
C ALA A 241 -1.12 7.11 -11.13
N PRO A 242 -0.41 8.24 -11.34
CA PRO A 242 0.97 8.39 -10.96
C PRO A 242 1.19 8.17 -9.45
N SER A 243 2.33 7.58 -9.08
CA SER A 243 2.69 7.36 -7.68
C SER A 243 2.77 8.66 -6.89
N ALA A 244 3.23 9.73 -7.53
CA ALA A 244 3.26 11.07 -6.96
C ALA A 244 1.87 11.66 -6.63
N THR A 245 0.81 11.26 -7.35
CA THR A 245 -0.58 11.65 -7.02
C THR A 245 -1.12 10.85 -5.84
N LEU A 246 -0.76 9.56 -5.76
CA LEU A 246 -1.28 8.63 -4.76
C LEU A 246 -0.57 8.74 -3.41
N ALA A 247 0.70 9.18 -3.39
CA ALA A 247 1.51 9.26 -2.18
C ALA A 247 0.82 10.04 -1.03
N PRO A 248 0.30 11.28 -1.22
CA PRO A 248 -0.37 11.99 -0.14
C PRO A 248 -1.67 11.32 0.32
N MET A 249 -2.29 10.49 -0.53
CA MET A 249 -3.54 9.81 -0.19
C MET A 249 -3.34 8.70 0.83
N GLN A 250 -2.13 8.13 0.93
CA GLN A 250 -1.82 7.07 1.89
C GLN A 250 -2.01 7.52 3.34
N TYR A 251 -1.85 8.81 3.64
CA TYR A 251 -2.11 9.32 4.99
C TYR A 251 -3.57 9.18 5.41
N LEU A 252 -4.52 9.01 4.48
CA LEU A 252 -5.92 8.71 4.80
C LEU A 252 -6.13 7.32 5.43
N GLU A 253 -5.13 6.46 5.38
CA GLU A 253 -5.13 5.20 6.13
C GLU A 253 -5.26 5.44 7.63
N ILE A 254 -4.64 6.50 8.18
CA ILE A 254 -4.66 6.81 9.60
C ILE A 254 -6.07 7.13 10.15
N PRO A 255 -6.87 8.03 9.54
CA PRO A 255 -8.25 8.24 9.94
C PRO A 255 -9.10 6.95 9.91
N PHE A 256 -8.92 6.12 8.89
CA PHE A 256 -9.64 4.85 8.80
C PHE A 256 -9.17 3.86 9.87
N ALA A 257 -7.84 3.77 10.12
CA ALA A 257 -7.29 2.94 11.19
C ALA A 257 -7.83 3.37 12.57
N THR A 258 -7.91 4.68 12.82
CA THR A 258 -8.47 5.21 14.07
C THR A 258 -9.95 4.89 14.21
N LEU A 259 -10.73 5.05 13.13
CA LEU A 259 -12.16 4.71 13.13
C LEU A 259 -12.38 3.21 13.42
N ILE A 260 -11.61 2.34 12.77
CA ILE A 260 -11.71 0.89 12.98
C ILE A 260 -11.24 0.53 14.39
N GLY A 261 -10.16 1.13 14.90
CA GLY A 261 -9.67 0.95 16.26
C GLY A 261 -10.72 1.34 17.30
N TRP A 262 -11.43 2.45 17.08
CA TRP A 262 -12.53 2.85 17.94
C TRP A 262 -13.71 1.87 17.89
N LEU A 263 -14.13 1.47 16.69
CA LEU A 263 -15.26 0.54 16.53
C LEU A 263 -14.95 -0.87 17.04
N ALA A 264 -13.74 -1.37 16.84
CA ALA A 264 -13.37 -2.75 17.19
C ALA A 264 -12.86 -2.89 18.63
N PHE A 265 -12.15 -1.88 19.16
CA PHE A 265 -11.45 -1.94 20.44
C PHE A 265 -11.91 -0.88 21.44
N HIS A 266 -12.86 -0.01 21.06
CA HIS A 266 -13.36 1.13 21.85
C HIS A 266 -12.28 2.13 22.29
N ASP A 267 -11.16 2.18 21.55
CA ASP A 267 -10.05 3.11 21.78
C ASP A 267 -10.43 4.50 21.24
N LEU A 268 -10.87 5.40 22.12
CA LEU A 268 -11.20 6.78 21.72
C LEU A 268 -9.92 7.60 21.51
N PRO A 269 -9.79 8.31 20.38
CA PRO A 269 -8.66 9.19 20.16
C PRO A 269 -8.68 10.38 21.15
N ASN A 270 -7.51 10.75 21.65
CA ASN A 270 -7.37 11.97 22.47
C ASN A 270 -7.53 13.24 21.63
N GLY A 271 -7.57 14.42 22.25
CA GLY A 271 -7.80 15.69 21.55
C GLY A 271 -6.76 16.00 20.48
N LEU A 272 -5.45 15.64 20.69
CA LEU A 272 -4.40 15.83 19.72
C LEU A 272 -4.57 14.87 18.53
N ALA A 273 -4.94 13.61 18.79
CA ALA A 273 -5.23 12.65 17.75
C ALA A 273 -6.45 13.09 16.91
N ALA A 274 -7.51 13.61 17.53
CA ALA A 274 -8.66 14.13 16.81
C ALA A 274 -8.27 15.31 15.88
N LEU A 275 -7.40 16.22 16.34
CA LEU A 275 -6.85 17.30 15.53
C LEU A 275 -6.02 16.74 14.37
N GLY A 276 -5.16 15.77 14.62
CA GLY A 276 -4.35 15.10 13.58
C GLY A 276 -5.20 14.42 12.50
N ILE A 277 -6.28 13.74 12.90
CA ILE A 277 -7.27 13.15 11.98
C ILE A 277 -7.88 14.23 11.09
N ALA A 278 -8.34 15.35 11.68
CA ALA A 278 -8.94 16.44 10.92
C ALA A 278 -7.97 17.03 9.89
N ILE A 279 -6.70 17.23 10.27
CA ILE A 279 -5.63 17.72 9.37
C ILE A 279 -5.39 16.73 8.22
N THR A 280 -5.28 15.44 8.53
CA THR A 280 -5.03 14.39 7.53
C THR A 280 -6.18 14.26 6.54
N VAL A 281 -7.43 14.29 7.02
CA VAL A 281 -8.64 14.30 6.17
C VAL A 281 -8.67 15.54 5.28
N ALA A 282 -8.37 16.71 5.83
CA ALA A 282 -8.34 17.96 5.05
C ALA A 282 -7.28 17.90 3.93
N ALA A 283 -6.08 17.39 4.22
CA ALA A 283 -5.02 17.19 3.22
C ALA A 283 -5.46 16.22 2.10
N GLY A 284 -6.08 15.09 2.46
CA GLY A 284 -6.61 14.13 1.49
C GLY A 284 -7.71 14.70 0.60
N LEU A 285 -8.69 15.39 1.20
CA LEU A 285 -9.77 16.06 0.47
C LEU A 285 -9.24 17.15 -0.47
N TYR A 286 -8.21 17.90 -0.04
CA TYR A 286 -7.55 18.87 -0.90
C TYR A 286 -6.96 18.22 -2.16
N VAL A 287 -6.25 17.10 -2.01
CA VAL A 287 -5.68 16.36 -3.17
C VAL A 287 -6.79 15.87 -4.10
N ILE A 288 -7.84 15.24 -3.54
CA ILE A 288 -8.98 14.71 -4.32
C ILE A 288 -9.63 15.83 -5.14
N THR A 289 -10.01 16.92 -4.47
CA THR A 289 -10.73 18.02 -5.12
C THR A 289 -9.88 18.71 -6.19
N ARG A 290 -8.59 18.84 -5.95
CA ARG A 290 -7.65 19.44 -6.89
C ARG A 290 -7.46 18.59 -8.14
N GLU A 291 -7.19 17.29 -7.97
CA GLU A 291 -7.00 16.36 -9.09
C GLU A 291 -8.30 16.22 -9.91
N HIS A 292 -9.47 16.20 -9.24
CA HIS A 292 -10.76 16.21 -9.94
C HIS A 292 -10.96 17.47 -10.79
N ARG A 293 -10.64 18.66 -10.25
CA ARG A 293 -10.71 19.93 -11.01
C ARG A 293 -9.75 19.94 -12.20
N GLN A 294 -8.54 19.41 -12.04
CA GLN A 294 -7.57 19.30 -13.12
C GLN A 294 -8.05 18.35 -14.23
N ALA A 295 -8.58 17.18 -13.88
CA ALA A 295 -9.13 16.23 -14.83
C ALA A 295 -10.29 16.85 -15.64
N ARG A 296 -11.21 17.57 -14.98
CA ARG A 296 -12.31 18.29 -15.68
C ARG A 296 -11.79 19.34 -16.65
N ARG A 297 -10.79 20.16 -16.25
CA ARG A 297 -10.19 21.18 -17.12
C ARG A 297 -9.52 20.55 -18.35
N GLN A 298 -8.81 19.44 -18.20
CA GLN A 298 -8.19 18.71 -19.30
C GLN A 298 -9.23 18.16 -20.28
N ALA A 299 -10.30 17.57 -19.77
CA ALA A 299 -11.42 17.07 -20.61
C ALA A 299 -12.08 18.20 -21.42
N GLN A 300 -12.31 19.37 -20.81
CA GLN A 300 -12.87 20.53 -21.50
C GLN A 300 -11.93 21.11 -22.56
N CYS A 301 -10.61 21.13 -22.31
CA CYS A 301 -9.63 21.55 -23.29
C CYS A 301 -9.54 20.61 -24.50
N GLN A 302 -9.67 19.29 -24.26
CA GLN A 302 -9.70 18.30 -25.34
C GLN A 302 -10.97 18.42 -26.19
N ALA A 303 -12.13 18.64 -25.57
CA ALA A 303 -13.40 18.81 -26.26
C ALA A 303 -13.47 20.10 -27.12
N ARG A 304 -12.62 21.11 -26.85
CA ARG A 304 -12.54 22.38 -27.56
C ARG A 304 -11.50 22.41 -28.68
N ARG A 305 -10.69 21.34 -28.86
CA ARG A 305 -9.77 21.24 -30.01
C ARG A 305 -10.58 20.85 -31.23
N PRO A 306 -10.67 21.72 -32.27
CA PRO A 306 -11.31 21.33 -33.54
C PRO A 306 -10.53 20.18 -34.18
N ALA A 307 -11.27 19.30 -34.85
CA ALA A 307 -10.73 18.16 -35.59
C ALA A 307 -9.87 18.61 -36.78
#